data_f7d59722007273e44721907e958e113a
#
_entry.id   f7d59722007273e44721907e958e113a
#
_cell.length_a   1.000
_cell.length_b   1.000
_cell.length_c   1.000
_cell.angle_alpha   90.00
_cell.angle_beta   90.00
_cell.angle_gamma   90.00
#
_symmetry.space_group_name_H-M   'P 1'
#
loop_
_entity.id
_entity.type
_entity.pdbx_description
1 polymer ?
#
loop_
_entity_poly.entity_id
_entity_poly.type
_entity_poly.pdbx_seq_one_letter_code
_entity_poly.pdbx_strand_id
1 'polypeptide(L)'
;MPALRRADAPAHDPAPPTHPRGAGNGATSHNAPRTKQRTQPPNPRRDTLSHMASEVPTRTYRRLSVEERRGQLLNAALDLFAHRVPEDVSLDDVAEAAGVSRPLVYRYFPGGKQQLYEAALRSAAEELEHCFAEPPEGALTKRLARALDRYLAFVDEHDAGFSALLQGGSVIETSRTTAIVDGVRRAAAEHILSHLDVKEPGPRLRMTVRMWITAVEAASLIWLDEEKEPPLDELRDWLVEQFVACLVATAGRDPQTAGVVRAALALETAEGPLGELVRRVLPVVGDARL
;
A
#
# COMPACT_ATOMS: atom_id res chain seq x y z
N MET A 1 33.92 -32.93 -17.86
CA MET A 1 34.00 -34.32 -17.38
C MET A 1 34.82 -34.36 -16.11
N PRO A 2 34.49 -35.06 -14.99
CA PRO A 2 33.48 -36.11 -14.80
C PRO A 2 32.30 -35.65 -13.94
N ALA A 3 31.11 -36.06 -14.04
CA ALA A 3 30.30 -37.27 -13.97
C ALA A 3 30.22 -37.94 -12.58
N LEU A 4 28.92 -38.12 -12.16
CA LEU A 4 28.39 -39.08 -11.19
C LEU A 4 28.38 -38.67 -9.71
N ARG A 5 27.23 -38.72 -8.98
CA ARG A 5 26.40 -39.91 -8.72
C ARG A 5 25.02 -39.56 -8.23
N ARG A 6 24.01 -40.30 -8.69
CA ARG A 6 22.70 -40.48 -8.04
C ARG A 6 22.86 -41.30 -6.76
N ALA A 7 22.05 -41.02 -5.76
CA ALA A 7 21.70 -41.98 -4.71
C ALA A 7 20.21 -41.87 -4.39
N ASP A 8 19.59 -43.02 -4.36
CA ASP A 8 18.17 -43.35 -4.26
C ASP A 8 17.56 -43.04 -2.90
N ALA A 9 16.24 -42.95 -2.93
CA ALA A 9 15.31 -42.90 -1.81
C ALA A 9 15.35 -44.20 -0.95
N PRO A 10 14.72 -44.19 0.25
CA PRO A 10 13.44 -44.86 0.29
C PRO A 10 12.33 -44.13 1.07
N ALA A 11 11.13 -44.47 0.66
CA ALA A 11 9.84 -44.16 1.26
C ALA A 11 9.69 -44.73 2.68
N HIS A 12 9.00 -43.99 3.52
CA HIS A 12 8.36 -44.54 4.71
C HIS A 12 7.00 -43.85 4.90
N ASP A 13 5.98 -44.67 4.69
CA ASP A 13 4.58 -44.43 4.99
C ASP A 13 4.31 -44.92 6.44
N PRO A 14 3.55 -44.24 7.29
CA PRO A 14 2.80 -44.93 8.31
C PRO A 14 1.28 -44.61 8.22
N ALA A 15 0.53 -45.69 8.27
CA ALA A 15 -0.91 -45.83 8.29
C ALA A 15 -1.60 -45.22 9.53
N PRO A 16 -2.93 -45.01 9.47
CA PRO A 16 -3.71 -44.31 10.49
C PRO A 16 -4.17 -45.21 11.65
N PRO A 17 -4.44 -44.64 12.82
CA PRO A 17 -5.04 -45.41 13.95
C PRO A 17 -6.57 -45.35 13.91
N THR A 18 -7.10 -46.50 14.18
CA THR A 18 -8.48 -46.97 14.33
C THR A 18 -9.20 -46.40 15.54
N HIS A 19 -10.52 -46.15 15.37
CA HIS A 19 -11.49 -45.91 16.47
C HIS A 19 -11.76 -47.16 17.31
N PRO A 20 -12.31 -46.95 18.54
CA PRO A 20 -13.38 -47.83 18.97
C PRO A 20 -14.68 -47.10 19.30
N ARG A 21 -15.77 -47.74 18.89
CA ARG A 21 -17.14 -47.51 19.31
C ARG A 21 -17.38 -47.98 20.74
N GLY A 22 -18.24 -47.25 21.47
CA GLY A 22 -18.88 -47.72 22.67
C GLY A 22 -20.29 -47.20 22.80
N ALA A 23 -21.24 -48.09 22.75
CA ALA A 23 -22.66 -47.84 22.86
C ALA A 23 -23.11 -47.93 24.35
N GLY A 24 -24.28 -47.33 24.65
CA GLY A 24 -24.96 -47.54 25.93
C GLY A 24 -26.10 -46.57 26.19
N ASN A 25 -27.21 -46.90 25.77
CA ASN A 25 -28.61 -46.90 26.25
C ASN A 25 -28.92 -46.28 27.59
N GLY A 26 -30.11 -45.64 27.70
CA GLY A 26 -30.86 -45.46 28.91
C GLY A 26 -31.98 -44.43 28.81
N ALA A 27 -33.17 -44.90 28.42
CA ALA A 27 -34.42 -44.17 28.51
C ALA A 27 -34.93 -44.12 29.97
N THR A 28 -35.73 -43.09 30.33
CA THR A 28 -37.08 -43.19 30.97
C THR A 28 -37.57 -41.77 31.35
N SER A 29 -38.62 -41.38 30.80
CA SER A 29 -39.97 -40.95 31.15
C SER A 29 -40.24 -40.68 32.66
N HIS A 30 -40.81 -39.50 32.96
CA HIS A 30 -42.11 -39.35 33.66
C HIS A 30 -42.42 -37.88 34.00
N ASN A 31 -43.46 -37.33 33.42
CA ASN A 31 -44.72 -36.88 34.04
C ASN A 31 -44.76 -35.57 34.82
N ALA A 32 -45.55 -34.66 34.31
CA ALA A 32 -46.11 -33.49 34.99
C ALA A 32 -47.16 -33.92 36.05
N PRO A 33 -47.55 -33.04 36.99
CA PRO A 33 -48.75 -32.26 36.76
C PRO A 33 -48.83 -30.83 37.43
N ARG A 34 -49.55 -29.99 36.76
CA ARG A 34 -50.66 -29.08 37.13
C ARG A 34 -50.66 -28.34 38.50
N THR A 35 -50.89 -27.02 38.37
CA THR A 35 -51.87 -26.13 38.98
C THR A 35 -51.51 -25.51 40.31
N LYS A 36 -51.46 -24.15 40.35
CA LYS A 36 -52.52 -23.31 41.02
C LYS A 36 -52.25 -21.83 40.78
N GLN A 37 -53.22 -21.21 40.12
CA GLN A 37 -53.45 -19.77 40.13
C GLN A 37 -53.68 -19.29 41.53
N ARG A 38 -53.01 -18.22 41.91
CA ARG A 38 -53.34 -17.43 43.09
C ARG A 38 -53.50 -15.97 42.68
N THR A 39 -54.73 -15.57 42.53
CA THR A 39 -55.19 -14.18 42.40
C THR A 39 -54.81 -13.37 43.66
N GLN A 40 -54.22 -12.22 43.47
CA GLN A 40 -54.00 -11.24 44.53
C GLN A 40 -54.66 -9.91 44.06
N PRO A 41 -55.37 -9.21 44.95
CA PRO A 41 -56.20 -8.07 44.63
C PRO A 41 -55.41 -6.78 44.40
N PRO A 42 -56.01 -5.75 43.79
CA PRO A 42 -55.36 -4.51 43.40
C PRO A 42 -55.09 -3.58 44.58
N ASN A 43 -53.89 -3.00 44.64
CA ASN A 43 -53.52 -1.99 45.58
C ASN A 43 -53.66 -0.60 44.92
N PRO A 44 -54.56 0.28 45.42
CA PRO A 44 -54.68 1.62 44.87
C PRO A 44 -53.78 2.57 45.71
N ARG A 45 -52.83 3.20 45.04
CA ARG A 45 -52.18 4.49 45.35
C ARG A 45 -50.73 4.47 44.86
N ARG A 46 -50.55 5.11 43.72
CA ARG A 46 -49.43 6.01 43.42
C ARG A 46 -49.55 6.49 41.97
N ASP A 47 -50.52 7.38 41.79
CA ASP A 47 -50.37 8.43 40.79
C ASP A 47 -49.35 9.45 41.30
N THR A 48 -48.65 10.04 40.36
CA THR A 48 -47.58 11.05 40.43
C THR A 48 -46.16 10.51 40.48
N LEU A 49 -45.62 10.32 39.28
CA LEU A 49 -44.27 10.72 38.81
C LEU A 49 -44.11 10.25 37.35
N SER A 50 -44.97 10.79 36.52
CA SER A 50 -44.77 10.74 35.06
C SER A 50 -43.98 12.01 34.70
N HIS A 51 -42.90 11.80 33.97
CA HIS A 51 -42.09 12.80 33.28
C HIS A 51 -40.65 12.89 33.79
N MET A 52 -39.88 11.89 33.47
CA MET A 52 -38.48 12.04 33.05
C MET A 52 -38.05 10.67 32.39
N ALA A 53 -38.71 10.37 31.29
CA ALA A 53 -38.13 9.40 30.36
C ALA A 53 -36.92 10.07 29.70
N SER A 54 -35.75 9.85 30.28
CA SER A 54 -34.48 10.11 29.65
C SER A 54 -34.47 9.32 28.32
N GLU A 55 -34.68 10.05 27.23
CA GLU A 55 -34.42 9.52 25.90
C GLU A 55 -32.92 9.14 25.83
N VAL A 56 -32.61 7.88 26.14
CA VAL A 56 -31.37 7.28 25.72
C VAL A 56 -31.42 7.30 24.21
N PRO A 57 -30.55 8.05 23.52
CA PRO A 57 -30.52 8.02 22.07
C PRO A 57 -30.19 6.57 21.66
N THR A 58 -31.18 5.85 21.18
CA THR A 58 -30.99 4.59 20.49
C THR A 58 -30.11 4.92 19.30
N ARG A 59 -28.82 4.64 19.44
CA ARG A 59 -27.84 4.67 18.36
C ARG A 59 -28.39 3.75 17.29
N THR A 60 -29.05 4.34 16.30
CA THR A 60 -29.59 3.63 15.14
C THR A 60 -28.39 2.93 14.51
N TYR A 61 -28.25 1.62 14.73
CA TYR A 61 -27.19 0.82 14.14
C TYR A 61 -27.46 0.74 12.64
N ARG A 62 -26.92 1.74 11.89
CA ARG A 62 -27.01 1.78 10.44
C ARG A 62 -26.24 0.57 9.92
N ARG A 63 -26.96 -0.38 9.39
CA ARG A 63 -26.38 -1.57 8.77
C ARG A 63 -25.60 -1.10 7.55
N LEU A 64 -24.28 -1.18 7.59
CA LEU A 64 -23.43 -0.82 6.46
C LEU A 64 -23.82 -1.66 5.24
N SER A 65 -23.77 -1.05 4.06
CA SER A 65 -23.86 -1.75 2.79
C SER A 65 -22.71 -2.75 2.62
N VAL A 66 -22.81 -3.61 1.62
CA VAL A 66 -21.74 -4.57 1.30
C VAL A 66 -20.45 -3.82 0.95
N GLU A 67 -20.56 -2.76 0.15
CA GLU A 67 -19.40 -1.94 -0.27
C GLU A 67 -18.79 -1.16 0.90
N GLU A 68 -19.62 -0.50 1.72
CA GLU A 68 -19.14 0.21 2.91
C GLU A 68 -18.41 -0.75 3.87
N ARG A 69 -18.94 -1.96 4.05
CA ARG A 69 -18.31 -2.97 4.90
C ARG A 69 -17.00 -3.48 4.31
N ARG A 70 -16.97 -3.72 3.00
CA ARG A 70 -15.74 -4.13 2.30
C ARG A 70 -14.68 -3.06 2.41
N GLY A 71 -15.04 -1.79 2.21
CA GLY A 71 -14.15 -0.63 2.39
C GLY A 71 -13.60 -0.53 3.81
N GLN A 72 -14.45 -0.72 4.84
CA GLN A 72 -14.00 -0.73 6.24
C GLN A 72 -12.92 -1.80 6.51
N LEU A 73 -13.11 -3.02 5.98
CA LEU A 73 -12.13 -4.08 6.12
C LEU A 73 -10.84 -3.78 5.38
N LEU A 74 -10.96 -3.18 4.20
CA LEU A 74 -9.81 -2.80 3.38
C LEU A 74 -8.97 -1.70 4.04
N ASN A 75 -9.62 -0.67 4.58
CA ASN A 75 -8.92 0.40 5.30
C ASN A 75 -8.18 -0.13 6.52
N ALA A 76 -8.83 -0.98 7.34
CA ALA A 76 -8.16 -1.61 8.47
C ALA A 76 -6.96 -2.49 8.06
N ALA A 77 -7.05 -3.16 6.91
CA ALA A 77 -5.94 -3.93 6.37
C ALA A 77 -4.81 -3.04 5.85
N LEU A 78 -5.15 -1.93 5.17
CA LEU A 78 -4.17 -0.93 4.70
C LEU A 78 -3.35 -0.37 5.86
N ASP A 79 -4.02 0.09 6.93
CA ASP A 79 -3.35 0.64 8.12
C ASP A 79 -2.38 -0.38 8.75
N LEU A 80 -2.79 -1.65 8.82
CA LEU A 80 -1.94 -2.71 9.37
C LEU A 80 -0.75 -3.03 8.46
N PHE A 81 -0.96 -3.14 7.16
CA PHE A 81 0.09 -3.43 6.18
C PHE A 81 1.02 -2.23 5.93
N ALA A 82 0.58 -1.01 6.20
CA ALA A 82 1.43 0.18 6.14
C ALA A 82 2.56 0.13 7.18
N HIS A 83 2.24 -0.33 8.41
CA HIS A 83 3.12 -0.26 9.57
C HIS A 83 3.68 -1.60 10.03
N ARG A 84 3.32 -2.71 9.37
CA ARG A 84 3.77 -4.06 9.73
C ARG A 84 4.07 -4.87 8.48
N VAL A 85 5.12 -5.67 8.54
CA VAL A 85 5.42 -6.60 7.44
C VAL A 85 4.24 -7.55 7.22
N PRO A 86 3.91 -7.89 5.96
CA PRO A 86 2.72 -8.66 5.64
C PRO A 86 2.62 -10.01 6.38
N GLU A 87 3.75 -10.64 6.69
CA GLU A 87 3.81 -11.92 7.42
C GLU A 87 3.23 -11.81 8.82
N ASP A 88 3.43 -10.70 9.50
CA ASP A 88 3.05 -10.45 10.90
C ASP A 88 1.59 -9.97 11.06
N VAL A 89 0.89 -9.70 9.95
CA VAL A 89 -0.52 -9.32 9.97
C VAL A 89 -1.40 -10.54 9.79
N SER A 90 -2.27 -10.83 10.75
CA SER A 90 -3.26 -11.90 10.68
C SER A 90 -4.66 -11.39 10.29
N LEU A 91 -5.55 -12.29 9.88
CA LEU A 91 -6.97 -11.93 9.66
C LEU A 91 -7.69 -11.62 10.97
N ASP A 92 -7.17 -12.06 12.11
CA ASP A 92 -7.70 -11.73 13.43
C ASP A 92 -7.36 -10.28 13.78
N ASP A 93 -6.12 -9.82 13.48
CA ASP A 93 -5.73 -8.42 13.63
C ASP A 93 -6.63 -7.49 12.80
N VAL A 94 -6.88 -7.86 11.55
CA VAL A 94 -7.78 -7.08 10.67
C VAL A 94 -9.22 -7.08 11.19
N ALA A 95 -9.72 -8.20 11.70
CA ALA A 95 -11.04 -8.29 12.29
C ALA A 95 -11.16 -7.39 13.54
N GLU A 96 -10.15 -7.39 14.40
CA GLU A 96 -10.06 -6.54 15.58
C GLU A 96 -10.01 -5.05 15.21
N ALA A 97 -9.10 -4.66 14.32
CA ALA A 97 -8.96 -3.29 13.85
C ALA A 97 -10.25 -2.76 13.19
N ALA A 98 -10.94 -3.60 12.43
CA ALA A 98 -12.22 -3.25 11.80
C ALA A 98 -13.42 -3.36 12.76
N GLY A 99 -13.25 -3.85 14.00
CA GLY A 99 -14.34 -4.06 14.95
C GLY A 99 -15.38 -5.09 14.49
N VAL A 100 -14.95 -6.16 13.83
CA VAL A 100 -15.81 -7.20 13.27
C VAL A 100 -15.34 -8.60 13.69
N SER A 101 -16.13 -9.63 13.39
CA SER A 101 -15.72 -11.00 13.63
C SER A 101 -14.87 -11.56 12.48
N ARG A 102 -13.90 -12.44 12.78
CA ARG A 102 -13.09 -13.14 11.78
C ARG A 102 -13.91 -13.84 10.66
N PRO A 103 -15.03 -14.54 10.96
CA PRO A 103 -15.88 -15.11 9.90
C PRO A 103 -16.41 -14.07 8.92
N LEU A 104 -16.61 -12.82 9.38
CA LEU A 104 -17.03 -11.73 8.48
C LEU A 104 -15.91 -11.36 7.52
N VAL A 105 -14.65 -11.32 7.95
CA VAL A 105 -13.50 -11.07 7.06
C VAL A 105 -13.44 -12.13 5.96
N TYR A 106 -13.55 -13.42 6.29
CA TYR A 106 -13.57 -14.50 5.31
C TYR A 106 -14.76 -14.43 4.33
N ARG A 107 -15.89 -13.89 4.77
CA ARG A 107 -17.05 -13.70 3.89
C ARG A 107 -16.77 -12.70 2.76
N TYR A 108 -15.99 -11.66 3.03
CA TYR A 108 -15.63 -10.62 2.05
C TYR A 108 -14.35 -10.98 1.27
N PHE A 109 -13.45 -11.71 1.91
CA PHE A 109 -12.16 -12.14 1.36
C PHE A 109 -12.00 -13.66 1.53
N PRO A 110 -12.74 -14.47 0.74
CA PRO A 110 -12.70 -15.93 0.88
C PRO A 110 -11.34 -16.55 0.55
N GLY A 111 -10.48 -15.87 -0.23
CA GLY A 111 -9.09 -16.23 -0.45
C GLY A 111 -8.15 -15.89 0.72
N GLY A 112 -8.73 -15.46 1.85
CA GLY A 112 -7.99 -15.20 3.08
C GLY A 112 -7.02 -14.03 2.99
N LYS A 113 -5.92 -14.13 3.73
CA LYS A 113 -4.89 -13.09 3.86
C LYS A 113 -4.32 -12.66 2.50
N GLN A 114 -4.06 -13.61 1.60
CA GLN A 114 -3.53 -13.33 0.27
C GLN A 114 -4.45 -12.40 -0.54
N GLN A 115 -5.75 -12.71 -0.59
CA GLN A 115 -6.71 -11.89 -1.33
C GLN A 115 -6.87 -10.51 -0.70
N LEU A 116 -6.85 -10.43 0.63
CA LEU A 116 -6.95 -9.17 1.36
C LEU A 116 -5.72 -8.30 1.10
N TYR A 117 -4.52 -8.90 1.15
CA TYR A 117 -3.27 -8.21 0.84
C TYR A 117 -3.23 -7.67 -0.59
N GLU A 118 -3.57 -8.51 -1.59
CA GLU A 118 -3.67 -8.06 -2.99
C GLU A 118 -4.66 -6.90 -3.17
N ALA A 119 -5.77 -6.91 -2.42
CA ALA A 119 -6.75 -5.83 -2.47
C ALA A 119 -6.25 -4.55 -1.79
N ALA A 120 -5.57 -4.67 -0.66
CA ALA A 120 -4.92 -3.56 0.03
C ALA A 120 -3.82 -2.93 -0.84
N LEU A 121 -2.94 -3.76 -1.40
CA LEU A 121 -1.88 -3.30 -2.30
C LEU A 121 -2.44 -2.57 -3.54
N ARG A 122 -3.55 -3.05 -4.10
CA ARG A 122 -4.20 -2.36 -5.23
C ARG A 122 -4.75 -1.00 -4.83
N SER A 123 -5.34 -0.90 -3.64
CA SER A 123 -5.82 0.39 -3.12
C SER A 123 -4.68 1.37 -2.86
N ALA A 124 -3.57 0.90 -2.27
CA ALA A 124 -2.36 1.71 -2.09
C ALA A 124 -1.74 2.14 -3.43
N ALA A 125 -1.76 1.26 -4.44
CA ALA A 125 -1.30 1.59 -5.78
C ALA A 125 -2.16 2.69 -6.44
N GLU A 126 -3.48 2.62 -6.31
CA GLU A 126 -4.41 3.65 -6.79
C GLU A 126 -4.15 5.00 -6.10
N GLU A 127 -3.90 5.00 -4.79
CA GLU A 127 -3.54 6.19 -4.03
C GLU A 127 -2.21 6.78 -4.51
N LEU A 128 -1.20 5.93 -4.68
CA LEU A 128 0.11 6.34 -5.18
C LEU A 128 0.05 6.90 -6.61
N GLU A 129 -0.78 6.34 -7.48
CA GLU A 129 -1.01 6.87 -8.83
C GLU A 129 -1.61 8.28 -8.79
N HIS A 130 -2.46 8.59 -7.80
CA HIS A 130 -2.98 9.95 -7.61
C HIS A 130 -1.89 10.95 -7.20
N CYS A 131 -0.81 10.50 -6.53
CA CYS A 131 0.33 11.36 -6.20
C CYS A 131 1.03 11.90 -7.44
N PHE A 132 0.95 11.23 -8.59
CA PHE A 132 1.58 11.66 -9.84
C PHE A 132 0.77 12.70 -10.59
N ALA A 133 -0.50 12.93 -10.23
CA ALA A 133 -1.37 13.89 -10.90
C ALA A 133 -0.91 15.33 -10.62
N GLU A 134 -0.32 15.97 -11.63
CA GLU A 134 0.16 17.35 -11.61
C GLU A 134 -0.42 18.15 -12.76
N PRO A 135 -0.77 19.43 -12.56
CA PRO A 135 -1.09 20.32 -13.65
C PRO A 135 0.11 20.49 -14.61
N PRO A 136 -0.11 20.60 -15.91
CA PRO A 136 0.98 20.69 -16.89
C PRO A 136 1.71 22.04 -16.88
N GLU A 137 1.22 23.03 -16.13
CA GLU A 137 1.73 24.39 -16.13
C GLU A 137 2.98 24.57 -15.22
N GLY A 138 3.88 25.42 -15.67
CA GLY A 138 5.07 25.82 -14.93
C GLY A 138 6.31 24.97 -15.16
N ALA A 139 7.37 25.32 -14.46
CA ALA A 139 8.68 24.68 -14.57
C ALA A 139 8.62 23.18 -14.28
N LEU A 140 9.31 22.37 -15.05
CA LEU A 140 9.36 20.90 -14.89
C LEU A 140 9.88 20.53 -13.50
N THR A 141 10.94 21.17 -13.03
CA THR A 141 11.54 20.88 -11.71
C THR A 141 10.55 21.12 -10.58
N LYS A 142 9.73 22.19 -10.63
CA LYS A 142 8.72 22.48 -9.61
C LYS A 142 7.57 21.47 -9.63
N ARG A 143 7.15 21.02 -10.81
CA ARG A 143 6.11 19.98 -10.93
C ARG A 143 6.60 18.65 -10.38
N LEU A 144 7.82 18.29 -10.73
CA LEU A 144 8.45 17.06 -10.27
C LEU A 144 8.66 17.09 -8.74
N ALA A 145 9.10 18.23 -8.17
CA ALA A 145 9.26 18.39 -6.73
C ALA A 145 7.92 18.15 -5.99
N ARG A 146 6.81 18.74 -6.46
CA ARG A 146 5.49 18.52 -5.84
C ARG A 146 5.00 17.07 -5.95
N ALA A 147 5.28 16.39 -7.06
CA ALA A 147 4.94 14.98 -7.20
C ALA A 147 5.80 14.12 -6.24
N LEU A 148 7.09 14.42 -6.12
CA LEU A 148 7.99 13.76 -5.17
C LEU A 148 7.61 14.04 -3.71
N ASP A 149 7.18 15.27 -3.37
CA ASP A 149 6.69 15.57 -2.00
C ASP A 149 5.57 14.60 -1.60
N ARG A 150 4.59 14.40 -2.48
CA ARG A 150 3.48 13.47 -2.20
C ARG A 150 3.93 12.01 -2.18
N TYR A 151 4.80 11.63 -3.11
CA TYR A 151 5.36 10.28 -3.16
C TYR A 151 6.16 9.96 -1.89
N LEU A 152 7.06 10.85 -1.47
CA LEU A 152 7.90 10.64 -0.28
C LEU A 152 7.07 10.67 1.01
N ALA A 153 6.03 11.51 1.08
CA ALA A 153 5.07 11.47 2.19
C ALA A 153 4.34 10.12 2.26
N PHE A 154 3.92 9.57 1.11
CA PHE A 154 3.34 8.23 1.04
C PHE A 154 4.33 7.15 1.51
N VAL A 155 5.60 7.22 1.09
CA VAL A 155 6.65 6.29 1.54
C VAL A 155 6.87 6.38 3.05
N ASP A 156 6.89 7.59 3.60
CA ASP A 156 7.07 7.83 5.04
C ASP A 156 5.91 7.28 5.88
N GLU A 157 4.69 7.41 5.38
CA GLU A 157 3.47 6.91 6.03
C GLU A 157 3.34 5.38 5.95
N HIS A 158 3.90 4.75 4.91
CA HIS A 158 3.76 3.32 4.64
C HIS A 158 5.11 2.57 4.72
N ASP A 159 6.02 3.00 5.57
CA ASP A 159 7.43 2.61 5.60
C ASP A 159 7.67 1.09 5.66
N ALA A 160 7.03 0.37 6.58
CA ALA A 160 7.19 -1.08 6.71
C ALA A 160 6.60 -1.85 5.51
N GLY A 161 5.42 -1.45 5.05
CA GLY A 161 4.76 -2.05 3.89
C GLY A 161 5.51 -1.80 2.59
N PHE A 162 6.01 -0.57 2.41
CA PHE A 162 6.82 -0.17 1.25
C PHE A 162 8.15 -0.93 1.20
N SER A 163 8.86 -1.00 2.33
CA SER A 163 10.12 -1.74 2.45
C SER A 163 9.91 -3.23 2.18
N ALA A 164 8.90 -3.85 2.81
CA ALA A 164 8.61 -5.27 2.60
C ALA A 164 8.28 -5.58 1.14
N LEU A 165 7.53 -4.70 0.46
CA LEU A 165 7.13 -4.90 -0.93
C LEU A 165 8.29 -4.81 -1.92
N LEU A 166 9.19 -3.83 -1.74
CA LEU A 166 10.27 -3.56 -2.68
C LEU A 166 11.55 -4.36 -2.42
N GLN A 167 11.81 -4.74 -1.16
CA GLN A 167 12.95 -5.60 -0.83
C GLN A 167 12.76 -7.04 -1.29
N GLY A 168 11.51 -7.47 -1.49
CA GLY A 168 11.17 -8.79 -1.97
C GLY A 168 11.38 -9.90 -0.93
N GLY A 169 10.97 -11.11 -1.29
CA GLY A 169 11.16 -12.28 -0.43
C GLY A 169 10.01 -12.61 0.50
N SER A 170 8.92 -11.83 0.46
CA SER A 170 7.70 -12.14 1.21
C SER A 170 7.02 -13.41 0.65
N VAL A 171 6.62 -14.30 1.55
CA VAL A 171 5.84 -15.52 1.21
C VAL A 171 4.48 -15.17 0.58
N ILE A 172 4.03 -13.93 0.75
CA ILE A 172 2.75 -13.43 0.20
C ILE A 172 2.92 -12.84 -1.20
N GLU A 173 4.16 -12.64 -1.65
CA GLU A 173 4.43 -12.17 -3.00
C GLU A 173 3.98 -13.18 -4.06
N THR A 174 3.27 -12.68 -5.04
CA THR A 174 2.78 -13.44 -6.18
C THR A 174 3.03 -12.67 -7.46
N SER A 175 2.88 -13.34 -8.60
CA SER A 175 2.87 -12.66 -9.91
C SER A 175 1.83 -11.52 -10.00
N ARG A 176 0.79 -11.56 -9.17
CA ARG A 176 -0.23 -10.51 -9.12
C ARG A 176 0.25 -9.27 -8.36
N THR A 177 0.94 -9.45 -7.23
CA THR A 177 1.53 -8.33 -6.49
C THR A 177 2.62 -7.65 -7.30
N THR A 178 3.50 -8.42 -7.94
CA THR A 178 4.50 -7.89 -8.88
C THR A 178 3.85 -7.11 -10.03
N ALA A 179 2.75 -7.60 -10.60
CA ALA A 179 2.04 -6.90 -11.68
C ALA A 179 1.42 -5.58 -11.22
N ILE A 180 0.98 -5.47 -9.96
CA ILE A 180 0.47 -4.21 -9.39
C ILE A 180 1.61 -3.19 -9.29
N VAL A 181 2.76 -3.56 -8.73
CA VAL A 181 3.94 -2.68 -8.62
C VAL A 181 4.43 -2.23 -10.01
N ASP A 182 4.51 -3.14 -10.97
CA ASP A 182 4.88 -2.81 -12.34
C ASP A 182 3.84 -1.90 -13.03
N GLY A 183 2.58 -1.98 -12.63
CA GLY A 183 1.51 -1.06 -13.03
C GLY A 183 1.81 0.37 -12.59
N VAL A 184 2.11 0.56 -11.31
CA VAL A 184 2.48 1.87 -10.73
C VAL A 184 3.72 2.46 -11.42
N ARG A 185 4.78 1.65 -11.60
CA ARG A 185 5.99 2.10 -12.33
C ARG A 185 5.69 2.57 -13.74
N ARG A 186 4.78 1.89 -14.43
CA ARG A 186 4.35 2.26 -15.77
C ARG A 186 3.56 3.56 -15.76
N ALA A 187 2.60 3.71 -14.85
CA ALA A 187 1.82 4.92 -14.68
C ALA A 187 2.72 6.12 -14.38
N ALA A 188 3.68 5.99 -13.46
CA ALA A 188 4.66 7.03 -13.15
C ALA A 188 5.46 7.43 -14.41
N ALA A 189 5.92 6.45 -15.20
CA ALA A 189 6.66 6.73 -16.43
C ALA A 189 5.80 7.47 -17.47
N GLU A 190 4.55 7.08 -17.64
CA GLU A 190 3.60 7.73 -18.55
C GLU A 190 3.30 9.17 -18.13
N HIS A 191 3.11 9.40 -16.82
CA HIS A 191 2.94 10.75 -16.28
C HIS A 191 4.17 11.64 -16.54
N ILE A 192 5.36 11.17 -16.24
CA ILE A 192 6.58 11.95 -16.51
C ILE A 192 6.73 12.26 -17.99
N LEU A 193 6.52 11.28 -18.87
CA LEU A 193 6.62 11.47 -20.32
C LEU A 193 5.56 12.44 -20.85
N SER A 194 4.36 12.44 -20.30
CA SER A 194 3.32 13.40 -20.65
C SER A 194 3.70 14.83 -20.28
N HIS A 195 4.36 15.01 -19.13
CA HIS A 195 4.86 16.31 -18.69
C HIS A 195 6.06 16.82 -19.50
N LEU A 196 6.76 15.95 -20.21
CA LEU A 196 7.81 16.30 -21.14
C LEU A 196 7.28 16.64 -22.55
N ASP A 197 5.95 16.60 -22.75
CA ASP A 197 5.24 16.84 -24.02
C ASP A 197 5.76 15.97 -25.18
N VAL A 198 6.04 14.70 -24.91
CA VAL A 198 6.55 13.74 -25.88
C VAL A 198 5.50 12.66 -26.15
N LYS A 199 4.86 12.73 -27.32
CA LYS A 199 3.84 11.76 -27.74
C LYS A 199 4.42 10.36 -28.01
N GLU A 200 5.57 10.32 -28.67
CA GLU A 200 6.27 9.08 -29.05
C GLU A 200 7.70 9.10 -28.52
N PRO A 201 7.91 8.76 -27.25
CA PRO A 201 9.25 8.79 -26.67
C PRO A 201 10.14 7.71 -27.26
N GLY A 202 11.34 8.09 -27.68
CA GLY A 202 12.37 7.19 -28.18
C GLY A 202 12.89 6.23 -27.06
N PRO A 203 13.58 5.16 -27.44
CA PRO A 203 14.01 4.16 -26.47
C PRO A 203 14.97 4.69 -25.39
N ARG A 204 15.84 5.67 -25.74
CA ARG A 204 16.75 6.29 -24.78
C ARG A 204 16.01 7.11 -23.72
N LEU A 205 15.07 7.97 -24.16
CA LEU A 205 14.27 8.76 -23.22
C LEU A 205 13.42 7.88 -22.32
N ARG A 206 12.76 6.85 -22.87
CA ARG A 206 12.02 5.88 -22.05
C ARG A 206 12.91 5.18 -21.01
N MET A 207 14.11 4.78 -21.44
CA MET A 207 15.08 4.13 -20.54
C MET A 207 15.49 5.09 -19.41
N THR A 208 15.82 6.34 -19.73
CA THR A 208 16.21 7.36 -18.74
C THR A 208 15.11 7.56 -17.69
N VAL A 209 13.85 7.74 -18.12
CA VAL A 209 12.72 7.90 -17.20
C VAL A 209 12.54 6.67 -16.30
N ARG A 210 12.58 5.46 -16.86
CA ARG A 210 12.41 4.23 -16.09
C ARG A 210 13.56 3.99 -15.11
N MET A 211 14.80 4.24 -15.53
CA MET A 211 15.97 4.13 -14.66
C MET A 211 15.87 5.09 -13.48
N TRP A 212 15.43 6.33 -13.73
CA TRP A 212 15.27 7.30 -12.66
C TRP A 212 14.16 6.90 -11.68
N ILE A 213 13.02 6.38 -12.14
CA ILE A 213 11.97 5.84 -11.25
C ILE A 213 12.53 4.75 -10.34
N THR A 214 13.31 3.82 -10.89
CA THR A 214 13.97 2.77 -10.07
C THR A 214 14.99 3.39 -9.09
N ALA A 215 15.69 4.45 -9.48
CA ALA A 215 16.60 5.15 -8.58
C ALA A 215 15.84 5.86 -7.44
N VAL A 216 14.68 6.44 -7.70
CA VAL A 216 13.79 7.02 -6.67
C VAL A 216 13.34 5.95 -5.68
N GLU A 217 12.88 4.80 -6.15
CA GLU A 217 12.50 3.67 -5.28
C GLU A 217 13.67 3.21 -4.40
N ALA A 218 14.86 3.04 -5.00
CA ALA A 218 16.05 2.63 -4.28
C ALA A 218 16.50 3.68 -3.25
N ALA A 219 16.46 4.96 -3.61
CA ALA A 219 16.79 6.05 -2.69
C ALA A 219 15.80 6.12 -1.50
N SER A 220 14.52 5.88 -1.76
CA SER A 220 13.50 5.82 -0.71
C SER A 220 13.74 4.68 0.28
N LEU A 221 14.12 3.49 -0.21
CA LEU A 221 14.49 2.36 0.67
C LEU A 221 15.73 2.66 1.50
N ILE A 222 16.77 3.22 0.88
CA ILE A 222 18.01 3.63 1.59
C ILE A 222 17.68 4.68 2.65
N TRP A 223 16.84 5.67 2.32
CA TRP A 223 16.44 6.71 3.24
C TRP A 223 15.66 6.15 4.46
N LEU A 224 14.80 5.16 4.27
CA LEU A 224 14.12 4.47 5.37
C LEU A 224 15.11 3.69 6.24
N ASP A 225 16.11 3.05 5.63
CA ASP A 225 17.17 2.27 6.32
C ASP A 225 18.14 3.16 7.11
N GLU A 226 18.41 4.38 6.61
CA GLU A 226 19.31 5.37 7.22
C GLU A 226 18.58 6.32 8.18
N GLU A 227 17.59 5.80 8.92
CA GLU A 227 16.83 6.54 9.93
C GLU A 227 16.19 7.84 9.41
N LYS A 228 15.80 7.82 8.13
CA LYS A 228 15.15 8.95 7.43
C LYS A 228 16.06 10.19 7.28
N GLU A 229 17.35 9.98 7.13
CA GLU A 229 18.34 10.99 6.78
C GLU A 229 18.75 10.89 5.29
N PRO A 230 18.91 12.00 4.57
CA PRO A 230 18.71 13.41 4.96
C PRO A 230 17.22 13.78 5.13
N PRO A 231 16.89 15.01 5.58
CA PRO A 231 15.51 15.52 5.59
C PRO A 231 14.80 15.38 4.24
N LEU A 232 13.48 15.16 4.27
CA LEU A 232 12.67 14.88 3.07
C LEU A 232 12.81 15.93 1.96
N ASP A 233 12.91 17.20 2.32
CA ASP A 233 13.07 18.30 1.37
C ASP A 233 14.43 18.26 0.66
N GLU A 234 15.48 17.88 1.37
CA GLU A 234 16.82 17.69 0.80
C GLU A 234 16.87 16.47 -0.12
N LEU A 235 16.28 15.34 0.30
CA LEU A 235 16.14 14.13 -0.53
C LEU A 235 15.36 14.43 -1.80
N ARG A 236 14.21 15.11 -1.69
CA ARG A 236 13.39 15.53 -2.84
C ARG A 236 14.20 16.36 -3.83
N ASP A 237 14.87 17.39 -3.36
CA ASP A 237 15.63 18.31 -4.22
C ASP A 237 16.78 17.57 -4.92
N TRP A 238 17.47 16.70 -4.19
CA TRP A 238 18.51 15.86 -4.78
C TRP A 238 17.96 14.92 -5.86
N LEU A 239 16.79 14.30 -5.66
CA LEU A 239 16.15 13.44 -6.66
C LEU A 239 15.71 14.21 -7.92
N VAL A 240 15.23 15.45 -7.76
CA VAL A 240 14.93 16.35 -8.88
C VAL A 240 16.20 16.64 -9.68
N GLU A 241 17.29 16.99 -9.02
CA GLU A 241 18.57 17.27 -9.64
C GLU A 241 19.14 16.06 -10.38
N GLN A 242 19.01 14.86 -9.82
CA GLN A 242 19.39 13.61 -10.46
C GLN A 242 18.61 13.39 -11.77
N PHE A 243 17.30 13.68 -11.79
CA PHE A 243 16.53 13.57 -13.02
C PHE A 243 17.03 14.51 -14.12
N VAL A 244 17.27 15.76 -13.78
CA VAL A 244 17.81 16.74 -14.72
C VAL A 244 19.18 16.30 -15.25
N ALA A 245 20.07 15.83 -14.37
CA ALA A 245 21.39 15.33 -14.76
C ALA A 245 21.28 14.13 -15.73
N CYS A 246 20.38 13.18 -15.45
CA CYS A 246 20.11 12.05 -16.33
C CYS A 246 19.57 12.48 -17.72
N LEU A 247 18.67 13.45 -17.76
CA LEU A 247 18.15 14.01 -19.01
C LEU A 247 19.23 14.71 -19.80
N VAL A 248 20.08 15.54 -19.17
CA VAL A 248 21.18 16.25 -19.82
C VAL A 248 22.21 15.26 -20.38
N ALA A 249 22.59 14.25 -19.60
CA ALA A 249 23.51 13.20 -20.06
C ALA A 249 22.96 12.44 -21.28
N THR A 250 21.65 12.14 -21.27
CA THR A 250 20.97 11.48 -22.40
C THR A 250 20.88 12.41 -23.62
N ALA A 251 20.59 13.69 -23.41
CA ALA A 251 20.49 14.70 -24.47
C ALA A 251 21.79 14.83 -25.30
N GLY A 252 22.94 14.62 -24.69
CA GLY A 252 24.22 14.59 -25.42
C GLY A 252 24.35 13.46 -26.44
N ARG A 253 23.44 12.46 -26.40
CA ARG A 253 23.45 11.27 -27.27
C ARG A 253 22.15 11.02 -28.01
N ASP A 254 21.13 11.83 -27.74
CA ASP A 254 19.76 11.64 -28.26
C ASP A 254 19.12 12.98 -28.66
N PRO A 255 18.95 13.25 -29.97
CA PRO A 255 18.40 14.52 -30.45
C PRO A 255 16.98 14.79 -29.93
N GLN A 256 16.15 13.76 -29.73
CA GLN A 256 14.80 13.93 -29.16
C GLN A 256 14.89 14.45 -27.74
N THR A 257 15.67 13.77 -26.89
CA THR A 257 15.88 14.20 -25.51
C THR A 257 16.51 15.59 -25.44
N ALA A 258 17.43 15.94 -26.36
CA ALA A 258 17.99 17.29 -26.42
C ALA A 258 16.91 18.35 -26.72
N GLY A 259 15.94 18.03 -27.57
CA GLY A 259 14.78 18.89 -27.80
C GLY A 259 13.93 19.10 -26.56
N VAL A 260 13.63 18.01 -25.86
CA VAL A 260 12.88 18.00 -24.59
C VAL A 260 13.57 18.86 -23.52
N VAL A 261 14.87 18.64 -23.34
CA VAL A 261 15.67 19.40 -22.36
C VAL A 261 15.64 20.90 -22.67
N ARG A 262 15.83 21.29 -23.94
CA ARG A 262 15.76 22.71 -24.31
C ARG A 262 14.39 23.32 -24.03
N ALA A 263 13.30 22.61 -24.34
CA ALA A 263 11.94 23.08 -24.08
C ALA A 263 11.67 23.21 -22.56
N ALA A 264 12.10 22.24 -21.75
CA ALA A 264 11.97 22.28 -20.30
C ALA A 264 12.78 23.42 -19.68
N LEU A 265 14.03 23.60 -20.13
CA LEU A 265 14.91 24.69 -19.66
C LEU A 265 14.37 26.09 -19.97
N ALA A 266 13.63 26.25 -21.07
CA ALA A 266 13.03 27.54 -21.42
C ALA A 266 11.95 28.01 -20.42
N LEU A 267 11.40 27.10 -19.62
CA LEU A 267 10.40 27.37 -18.59
C LEU A 267 11.02 27.51 -17.19
N GLU A 268 12.30 27.20 -17.04
CA GLU A 268 13.02 27.31 -15.76
C GLU A 268 13.50 28.73 -15.51
N THR A 269 13.58 29.11 -14.25
CA THR A 269 14.12 30.42 -13.85
C THR A 269 15.55 30.27 -13.31
N ALA A 270 16.37 31.31 -13.48
CA ALA A 270 17.74 31.32 -12.95
C ALA A 270 17.79 31.16 -11.41
N GLU A 271 16.71 31.48 -10.73
CA GLU A 271 16.56 31.40 -9.28
C GLU A 271 15.85 30.09 -8.85
N GLY A 272 15.48 29.24 -9.81
CA GLY A 272 14.84 27.94 -9.56
C GLY A 272 15.86 26.85 -9.26
N PRO A 273 15.37 25.61 -8.93
CA PRO A 273 16.21 24.47 -8.58
C PRO A 273 17.32 24.17 -9.58
N LEU A 274 17.03 24.31 -10.88
CA LEU A 274 18.02 24.10 -11.93
C LEU A 274 19.11 25.15 -11.93
N GLY A 275 18.77 26.45 -11.76
CA GLY A 275 19.76 27.52 -11.67
C GLY A 275 20.67 27.37 -10.46
N GLU A 276 20.14 26.84 -9.37
CA GLU A 276 20.88 26.53 -8.16
C GLU A 276 21.82 25.33 -8.35
N LEU A 277 21.36 24.27 -8.98
CA LEU A 277 22.18 23.13 -9.38
C LEU A 277 23.36 23.57 -10.24
N VAL A 278 23.10 24.38 -11.26
CA VAL A 278 24.16 24.91 -12.15
C VAL A 278 25.19 25.73 -11.36
N ARG A 279 24.75 26.60 -10.44
CA ARG A 279 25.64 27.37 -9.60
C ARG A 279 26.52 26.52 -8.68
N ARG A 280 25.98 25.40 -8.16
CA ARG A 280 26.74 24.47 -7.32
C ARG A 280 27.70 23.59 -8.12
N VAL A 281 27.30 23.14 -9.29
CA VAL A 281 28.09 22.19 -10.10
C VAL A 281 29.19 22.88 -10.92
N LEU A 282 28.93 24.06 -11.46
CA LEU A 282 29.90 24.77 -12.29
C LEU A 282 31.27 24.98 -11.62
N PRO A 283 31.40 25.39 -10.34
CA PRO A 283 32.72 25.50 -9.69
C PRO A 283 33.43 24.15 -9.60
N VAL A 284 32.69 23.06 -9.32
CA VAL A 284 33.25 21.71 -9.17
C VAL A 284 33.81 21.20 -10.50
N VAL A 285 33.08 21.44 -11.60
CA VAL A 285 33.46 20.95 -12.96
C VAL A 285 34.49 21.93 -13.62
N GLY A 286 34.34 23.23 -13.35
CA GLY A 286 35.24 24.26 -13.91
C GLY A 286 36.69 24.19 -13.42
N ASP A 287 36.93 23.67 -12.22
CA ASP A 287 38.27 23.41 -11.70
C ASP A 287 38.89 22.11 -12.20
N ALA A 288 38.08 21.23 -12.80
CA ALA A 288 38.56 20.02 -13.45
C ALA A 288 39.24 20.40 -14.78
N ARG A 289 40.56 20.37 -14.83
CA ARG A 289 41.32 20.46 -16.07
C ARG A 289 41.09 19.16 -16.85
N LEU A 290 40.10 19.18 -17.73
CA LEU A 290 39.90 18.15 -18.76
C LEU A 290 40.93 18.24 -19.86
#